data_9b7e8f6a9a35f9bb083ceec6e7a89d08
#
_entry.id   9b7e8f6a9a35f9bb083ceec6e7a89d08
#
_cell.length_a   1.000
_cell.length_b   1.000
_cell.length_c   1.000
_cell.angle_alpha   90.00
_cell.angle_beta   90.00
_cell.angle_gamma   90.00
#
_symmetry.space_group_name_H-M   'P 1'
#
loop_
_entity.id
_entity.type
_entity.pdbx_description
1 polymer ?
#
loop_
_entity_poly.entity_id
_entity_poly.type
_entity_poly.pdbx_seq_one_letter_code
_entity_poly.pdbx_strand_id
1 'polypeptide(L)'
;MLFSQKSKGFFVELNDHAVMLARTSGRVAPFVVEDMRECAPNDAPALEAAISQIQPKKSPSGYLHASVGVFPGKRLLRRYSLELKRVKEPGYLAEVCTQQFRIEQDKYTIAILNANDGADFDAAKAVQKDVLFCGLPSDEVLALQTQLLESGIYPERLELGSVSTLGGVVECLAHAKAKTPTLVLEIGAESTHSFIVTAGGVEASRPIPQGLDAMVPIVQKELGLKDEESARKLFYSNTFDFTGMGPLLIKKLLKELQSSIGFYEVQTGQSVGQVLSTQLSPKLAWLDAAISGSLGVSSLKFDPVPWLQSRQITLPDALAKNAQDIRWFGLLSLMAQSSSAHAAAAEEKK
;
A
#
# COMPACT_ATOMS: atom_id res chain seq x y z
N MET A 1 34.82 -15.63 21.11
CA MET A 1 33.92 -15.10 20.03
C MET A 1 32.59 -14.84 20.67
N LEU A 2 32.26 -13.57 20.94
CA LEU A 2 30.92 -13.17 21.35
C LEU A 2 30.06 -13.27 20.10
N PHE A 3 29.18 -14.27 20.00
CA PHE A 3 28.13 -14.33 19.00
C PHE A 3 27.19 -13.16 19.28
N SER A 4 27.34 -12.07 18.56
CA SER A 4 26.33 -11.00 18.51
C SER A 4 25.04 -11.66 18.02
N GLN A 5 24.09 -11.88 18.93
CA GLN A 5 22.73 -12.28 18.53
C GLN A 5 22.24 -11.20 17.59
N LYS A 6 22.07 -11.53 16.29
CA LYS A 6 21.46 -10.60 15.33
C LYS A 6 20.11 -10.17 15.90
N SER A 7 19.93 -8.88 16.11
CA SER A 7 18.65 -8.36 16.60
C SER A 7 17.56 -8.68 15.58
N LYS A 8 16.42 -9.24 16.06
CA LYS A 8 15.26 -9.53 15.22
C LYS A 8 14.72 -8.25 14.57
N GLY A 9 14.21 -8.38 13.35
CA GLY A 9 13.45 -7.34 12.69
C GLY A 9 11.95 -7.55 12.92
N PHE A 10 11.20 -6.44 13.04
CA PHE A 10 9.76 -6.46 13.14
C PHE A 10 9.17 -5.49 12.12
N PHE A 11 8.12 -5.95 11.47
CA PHE A 11 7.39 -5.21 10.43
C PHE A 11 5.92 -5.24 10.74
N VAL A 12 5.26 -4.12 10.57
CA VAL A 12 3.83 -3.96 10.84
C VAL A 12 3.20 -3.23 9.67
N GLU A 13 2.05 -3.70 9.22
CA GLU A 13 1.20 -3.02 8.26
C GLU A 13 -0.18 -2.77 8.89
N LEU A 14 -0.65 -1.52 8.81
CA LEU A 14 -1.99 -1.13 9.24
C LEU A 14 -2.78 -0.63 8.04
N ASN A 15 -3.89 -1.30 7.75
CA ASN A 15 -4.84 -0.90 6.73
C ASN A 15 -6.28 -1.05 7.23
N ASP A 16 -7.27 -0.62 6.44
CA ASP A 16 -8.70 -0.66 6.81
C ASP A 16 -9.24 -2.06 7.09
N HIS A 17 -8.53 -3.11 6.66
CA HIS A 17 -9.01 -4.49 6.71
C HIS A 17 -8.31 -5.35 7.76
N ALA A 18 -7.05 -5.04 8.06
CA ALA A 18 -6.24 -5.85 8.97
C ALA A 18 -5.06 -5.06 9.56
N VAL A 19 -4.56 -5.53 10.70
CA VAL A 19 -3.21 -5.27 11.20
C VAL A 19 -2.40 -6.52 10.98
N MET A 20 -1.32 -6.41 10.22
CA MET A 20 -0.42 -7.52 9.91
C MET A 20 0.94 -7.30 10.53
N LEU A 21 1.48 -8.31 11.15
CA LEU A 21 2.78 -8.27 11.82
C LEU A 21 3.68 -9.38 11.31
N ALA A 22 4.97 -9.11 11.18
CA ALA A 22 5.96 -10.13 10.89
C ALA A 22 7.23 -9.95 11.72
N ARG A 23 7.85 -11.08 12.07
CA ARG A 23 9.18 -11.15 12.66
C ARG A 23 10.16 -11.80 11.72
N THR A 24 11.34 -11.21 11.60
CA THR A 24 12.44 -11.73 10.78
C THR A 24 13.67 -12.05 11.60
N SER A 25 14.55 -12.91 11.06
CA SER A 25 15.79 -13.35 11.67
C SER A 25 16.80 -12.22 11.91
N GLY A 26 16.64 -11.09 11.22
CA GLY A 26 17.50 -9.91 11.32
C GLY A 26 16.76 -8.65 10.87
N ARG A 27 17.36 -7.48 11.05
CA ARG A 27 16.80 -6.16 10.66
C ARG A 27 17.10 -5.79 9.21
N VAL A 28 18.02 -6.49 8.59
CA VAL A 28 18.46 -6.29 7.20
C VAL A 28 18.56 -7.63 6.49
N ALA A 29 18.45 -7.60 5.16
CA ALA A 29 18.60 -8.81 4.33
C ALA A 29 19.99 -9.47 4.57
N PRO A 30 20.07 -10.80 4.45
CA PRO A 30 18.98 -11.71 4.10
C PRO A 30 17.98 -11.91 5.25
N PHE A 31 16.69 -11.87 4.92
CA PHE A 31 15.62 -12.13 5.89
C PHE A 31 15.16 -13.57 5.82
N VAL A 32 15.02 -14.20 7.00
CA VAL A 32 14.16 -15.37 7.17
C VAL A 32 12.95 -14.92 7.97
N VAL A 33 11.77 -14.99 7.39
CA VAL A 33 10.52 -14.67 8.08
C VAL A 33 10.24 -15.80 9.07
N GLU A 34 10.22 -15.51 10.37
CA GLU A 34 10.06 -16.51 11.42
C GLU A 34 8.61 -16.67 11.87
N ASP A 35 7.85 -15.59 11.84
CA ASP A 35 6.45 -15.58 12.28
C ASP A 35 5.68 -14.47 11.56
N MET A 36 4.39 -14.71 11.30
CA MET A 36 3.45 -13.76 10.70
C MET A 36 2.12 -13.86 11.42
N ARG A 37 1.53 -12.71 11.78
CA ARG A 37 0.26 -12.61 12.51
C ARG A 37 -0.66 -11.59 11.86
N GLU A 38 -1.94 -11.88 11.90
CA GLU A 38 -3.00 -10.99 11.40
C GLU A 38 -4.05 -10.82 12.50
N CYS A 39 -4.55 -9.61 12.69
CA CYS A 39 -5.70 -9.33 13.53
C CYS A 39 -6.59 -8.24 12.90
N ALA A 40 -7.82 -8.12 13.39
CA ALA A 40 -8.72 -7.07 12.94
C ALA A 40 -8.20 -5.67 13.38
N PRO A 41 -8.43 -4.62 12.57
CA PRO A 41 -7.82 -3.31 12.79
C PRO A 41 -8.28 -2.61 14.09
N ASN A 42 -9.45 -2.93 14.60
CA ASN A 42 -10.03 -2.31 15.79
C ASN A 42 -10.16 -3.29 16.98
N ASP A 43 -9.38 -4.36 16.98
CA ASP A 43 -9.37 -5.37 18.03
C ASP A 43 -8.09 -5.23 18.88
N ALA A 44 -8.11 -4.31 19.84
CA ALA A 44 -6.96 -4.05 20.71
C ALA A 44 -6.49 -5.29 21.49
N PRO A 45 -7.36 -6.14 22.08
CA PRO A 45 -6.95 -7.38 22.71
C PRO A 45 -6.26 -8.35 21.74
N ALA A 46 -6.77 -8.49 20.51
CA ALA A 46 -6.16 -9.36 19.51
C ALA A 46 -4.79 -8.82 19.06
N LEU A 47 -4.64 -7.50 18.93
CA LEU A 47 -3.36 -6.86 18.61
C LEU A 47 -2.34 -7.07 19.74
N GLU A 48 -2.72 -6.87 20.99
CA GLU A 48 -1.84 -7.13 22.14
C GLU A 48 -1.38 -8.60 22.18
N ALA A 49 -2.30 -9.53 21.95
CA ALA A 49 -1.98 -10.96 21.85
C ALA A 49 -1.02 -11.25 20.69
N ALA A 50 -1.22 -10.65 19.51
CA ALA A 50 -0.37 -10.81 18.35
C ALA A 50 1.05 -10.26 18.62
N ILE A 51 1.17 -9.08 19.24
CA ILE A 51 2.44 -8.48 19.65
C ILE A 51 3.18 -9.41 20.63
N SER A 52 2.47 -9.93 21.64
CA SER A 52 3.06 -10.82 22.63
C SER A 52 3.56 -12.15 22.04
N GLN A 53 2.89 -12.65 21.01
CA GLN A 53 3.29 -13.86 20.28
C GLN A 53 4.50 -13.61 19.39
N ILE A 54 4.50 -12.49 18.64
CA ILE A 54 5.57 -12.18 17.71
C ILE A 54 6.86 -11.74 18.43
N GLN A 55 6.71 -11.12 19.60
CA GLN A 55 7.80 -10.69 20.48
C GLN A 55 7.66 -11.31 21.89
N PRO A 56 7.94 -12.60 22.08
CA PRO A 56 7.78 -13.27 23.38
C PRO A 56 8.60 -12.66 24.52
N LYS A 57 9.75 -12.05 24.19
CA LYS A 57 10.57 -11.30 25.14
C LYS A 57 10.36 -9.81 24.89
N LYS A 58 9.69 -9.14 25.82
CA LYS A 58 9.50 -7.69 25.77
C LYS A 58 10.84 -6.96 25.67
N SER A 59 10.88 -5.91 24.87
CA SER A 59 12.02 -4.99 24.83
C SER A 59 12.17 -4.27 26.17
N PRO A 60 13.34 -3.71 26.51
CA PRO A 60 13.52 -2.89 27.70
C PRO A 60 12.58 -1.67 27.75
N SER A 61 12.22 -1.14 26.59
CA SER A 61 11.27 0.00 26.46
C SER A 61 9.81 -0.41 26.67
N GLY A 62 9.48 -1.70 26.64
CA GLY A 62 8.12 -2.21 26.69
C GLY A 62 7.38 -2.20 25.33
N TYR A 63 7.95 -1.59 24.30
CA TYR A 63 7.35 -1.47 22.95
C TYR A 63 7.87 -2.51 21.96
N LEU A 64 7.04 -2.84 20.96
CA LEU A 64 7.48 -3.49 19.74
C LEU A 64 8.12 -2.44 18.83
N HIS A 65 9.44 -2.47 18.66
CA HIS A 65 10.16 -1.59 17.75
C HIS A 65 10.09 -2.13 16.32
N ALA A 66 9.36 -1.46 15.43
CA ALA A 66 9.04 -1.97 14.10
C ALA A 66 9.17 -0.93 12.99
N SER A 67 9.41 -1.40 11.76
CA SER A 67 9.10 -0.64 10.55
C SER A 67 7.61 -0.77 10.27
N VAL A 68 6.93 0.36 10.08
CA VAL A 68 5.46 0.42 10.00
C VAL A 68 5.02 1.04 8.69
N GLY A 69 4.19 0.32 7.93
CA GLY A 69 3.47 0.81 6.75
C GLY A 69 2.02 1.12 7.09
N VAL A 70 1.55 2.31 6.73
CA VAL A 70 0.18 2.76 6.99
C VAL A 70 -0.53 3.19 5.71
N PHE A 71 -1.88 3.08 5.69
CA PHE A 71 -2.70 3.40 4.53
C PHE A 71 -3.82 4.39 4.87
N PRO A 72 -3.53 5.58 5.41
CA PRO A 72 -4.56 6.54 5.79
C PRO A 72 -5.33 7.05 4.56
N GLY A 73 -6.64 7.27 4.74
CA GLY A 73 -7.53 7.68 3.64
C GLY A 73 -7.16 9.02 3.00
N LYS A 74 -6.64 9.97 3.79
CA LYS A 74 -6.29 11.32 3.34
C LYS A 74 -4.87 11.46 2.79
N ARG A 75 -4.17 10.36 2.52
CA ARG A 75 -2.81 10.44 2.00
C ARG A 75 -2.72 11.16 0.66
N LEU A 76 -1.71 12.00 0.52
CA LEU A 76 -1.25 12.48 -0.77
C LEU A 76 -0.42 11.37 -1.42
N LEU A 77 -0.82 10.95 -2.61
CA LEU A 77 -0.03 10.04 -3.44
C LEU A 77 -0.33 10.39 -4.90
N ARG A 78 0.49 11.28 -5.48
CA ARG A 78 0.23 11.91 -6.77
C ARG A 78 1.45 11.89 -7.66
N ARG A 79 1.31 11.24 -8.82
CA ARG A 79 2.28 11.38 -9.90
C ARG A 79 2.12 12.74 -10.56
N TYR A 80 3.24 13.38 -10.84
CA TYR A 80 3.30 14.65 -11.54
C TYR A 80 4.56 14.75 -12.40
N SER A 81 4.45 15.40 -13.57
CA SER A 81 5.59 15.69 -14.44
C SER A 81 6.08 17.11 -14.18
N LEU A 82 7.25 17.25 -13.56
CA LEU A 82 7.87 18.52 -13.23
C LEU A 82 8.41 19.23 -14.47
N GLU A 83 8.41 20.56 -14.46
CA GLU A 83 9.12 21.39 -15.41
C GLU A 83 10.60 21.47 -14.97
N LEU A 84 11.47 20.64 -15.54
CA LEU A 84 12.88 20.53 -15.12
C LEU A 84 13.62 21.86 -15.09
N LYS A 85 13.24 22.83 -15.93
CA LYS A 85 13.85 24.16 -15.94
C LYS A 85 13.54 24.96 -14.66
N ARG A 86 12.38 24.67 -14.04
CA ARG A 86 11.88 25.36 -12.86
C ARG A 86 12.19 24.65 -11.53
N VAL A 87 12.63 23.38 -11.58
CA VAL A 87 12.84 22.58 -10.37
C VAL A 87 13.80 23.24 -9.36
N LYS A 88 14.76 24.04 -9.87
CA LYS A 88 15.72 24.77 -9.02
C LYS A 88 15.20 26.14 -8.55
N GLU A 89 14.04 26.59 -9.03
CA GLU A 89 13.44 27.85 -8.59
C GLU A 89 12.92 27.71 -7.15
N PRO A 90 13.27 28.63 -6.26
CA PRO A 90 12.72 28.63 -4.90
C PRO A 90 11.18 28.68 -4.93
N GLY A 91 10.53 27.77 -4.20
CA GLY A 91 9.08 27.73 -4.09
C GLY A 91 8.34 26.98 -5.20
N TYR A 92 9.00 26.55 -6.29
CA TYR A 92 8.31 25.83 -7.38
C TYR A 92 7.58 24.56 -6.91
N LEU A 93 8.21 23.75 -6.06
CA LEU A 93 7.57 22.53 -5.54
C LEU A 93 6.36 22.88 -4.64
N ALA A 94 6.43 23.96 -3.87
CA ALA A 94 5.31 24.45 -3.09
C ALA A 94 4.17 24.97 -3.98
N GLU A 95 4.51 25.66 -5.07
CA GLU A 95 3.55 26.08 -6.09
C GLU A 95 2.80 24.86 -6.69
N VAL A 96 3.52 23.81 -7.04
CA VAL A 96 2.92 22.54 -7.53
C VAL A 96 1.96 21.96 -6.49
N CYS A 97 2.35 21.89 -5.22
CA CYS A 97 1.48 21.42 -4.14
C CYS A 97 0.18 22.23 -4.07
N THR A 98 0.29 23.55 -4.10
CA THR A 98 -0.86 24.45 -3.96
C THR A 98 -1.75 24.43 -5.21
N GLN A 99 -1.18 24.55 -6.41
CA GLN A 99 -1.95 24.68 -7.64
C GLN A 99 -2.52 23.36 -8.15
N GLN A 100 -1.72 22.28 -8.08
CA GLN A 100 -2.10 20.99 -8.65
C GLN A 100 -2.80 20.07 -7.65
N PHE A 101 -2.37 20.11 -6.38
CA PHE A 101 -2.92 19.20 -5.36
C PHE A 101 -3.85 19.90 -4.38
N ARG A 102 -3.90 21.23 -4.41
CA ARG A 102 -4.71 22.07 -3.51
C ARG A 102 -4.38 21.84 -2.03
N ILE A 103 -3.11 21.67 -1.73
CA ILE A 103 -2.59 21.51 -0.36
C ILE A 103 -1.57 22.59 -0.06
N GLU A 104 -1.48 22.97 1.22
CA GLU A 104 -0.45 23.85 1.74
C GLU A 104 0.74 23.00 2.21
N GLN A 105 1.90 23.17 1.57
CA GLN A 105 3.05 22.30 1.80
C GLN A 105 3.52 22.28 3.27
N ASP A 106 3.42 23.40 3.96
CA ASP A 106 3.80 23.58 5.37
C ASP A 106 2.90 22.80 6.35
N LYS A 107 1.68 22.44 5.91
CA LYS A 107 0.75 21.62 6.69
C LYS A 107 0.90 20.12 6.46
N TYR A 108 1.80 19.74 5.55
CA TYR A 108 1.99 18.32 5.16
C TYR A 108 3.45 17.90 5.37
N THR A 109 3.61 16.68 5.84
CA THR A 109 4.88 15.95 5.75
C THR A 109 4.93 15.30 4.37
N ILE A 110 5.81 15.81 3.48
CA ILE A 110 5.88 15.38 2.08
C ILE A 110 7.27 14.84 1.76
N ALA A 111 7.30 13.69 1.08
CA ALA A 111 8.44 13.17 0.35
C ALA A 111 8.14 13.23 -1.15
N ILE A 112 9.17 13.43 -1.97
CA ILE A 112 9.08 13.41 -3.42
C ILE A 112 10.01 12.31 -3.92
N LEU A 113 9.47 11.36 -4.66
CA LEU A 113 10.19 10.20 -5.18
C LEU A 113 10.18 10.22 -6.70
N ASN A 114 11.19 9.66 -7.33
CA ASN A 114 11.17 9.39 -8.76
C ASN A 114 10.08 8.34 -9.06
N ALA A 115 9.25 8.59 -10.06
CA ALA A 115 8.10 7.72 -10.37
C ALA A 115 8.51 6.36 -10.96
N ASN A 116 9.72 6.23 -11.47
CA ASN A 116 10.24 5.02 -12.12
C ASN A 116 10.91 4.03 -11.16
N ASP A 117 11.71 4.52 -10.21
CA ASP A 117 12.55 3.69 -9.34
C ASP A 117 12.25 3.87 -7.84
N GLY A 118 11.41 4.85 -7.49
CA GLY A 118 11.06 5.16 -6.11
C GLY A 118 12.20 5.77 -5.28
N ALA A 119 13.33 6.14 -5.90
CA ALA A 119 14.41 6.82 -5.21
C ALA A 119 14.01 8.26 -4.84
N ASP A 120 14.62 8.80 -3.80
CA ASP A 120 14.41 10.19 -3.38
C ASP A 120 14.74 11.15 -4.54
N PHE A 121 13.84 12.10 -4.79
CA PHE A 121 14.03 13.10 -5.81
C PHE A 121 15.00 14.17 -5.35
N ASP A 122 16.12 14.32 -6.04
CA ASP A 122 17.11 15.37 -5.80
C ASP A 122 16.96 16.49 -6.85
N ALA A 123 16.42 17.64 -6.45
CA ALA A 123 16.23 18.80 -7.31
C ALA A 123 17.54 19.32 -7.90
N ALA A 124 18.69 19.14 -7.22
CA ALA A 124 19.99 19.59 -7.72
C ALA A 124 20.53 18.73 -8.88
N LYS A 125 20.17 17.45 -8.87
CA LYS A 125 20.61 16.45 -9.86
C LYS A 125 19.48 15.96 -10.77
N ALA A 126 18.33 16.66 -10.79
CA ALA A 126 17.13 16.22 -11.47
C ALA A 126 17.37 15.96 -12.97
N VAL A 127 17.32 14.71 -13.35
CA VAL A 127 17.36 14.22 -14.74
C VAL A 127 15.95 13.77 -15.16
N GLN A 128 15.18 13.24 -14.22
CA GLN A 128 13.83 12.75 -14.44
C GLN A 128 12.81 13.82 -14.07
N LYS A 129 11.79 13.97 -14.91
CA LYS A 129 10.70 14.91 -14.67
C LYS A 129 9.51 14.30 -13.93
N ASP A 130 9.36 12.98 -14.05
CA ASP A 130 8.21 12.28 -13.51
C ASP A 130 8.47 11.86 -12.08
N VAL A 131 7.67 12.40 -11.17
CA VAL A 131 7.83 12.20 -9.73
C VAL A 131 6.51 11.76 -9.09
N LEU A 132 6.62 11.17 -7.91
CA LEU A 132 5.51 10.82 -7.05
C LEU A 132 5.60 11.65 -5.78
N PHE A 133 4.64 12.55 -5.56
CA PHE A 133 4.47 13.26 -4.30
C PHE A 133 3.76 12.34 -3.32
N CYS A 134 4.39 12.08 -2.19
CA CYS A 134 3.90 11.21 -1.12
C CYS A 134 3.83 12.00 0.18
N GLY A 135 2.73 11.95 0.90
CA GLY A 135 2.66 12.65 2.17
C GLY A 135 1.33 12.54 2.89
N LEU A 136 1.32 13.11 4.08
CA LEU A 136 0.17 13.20 4.99
C LEU A 136 0.09 14.59 5.58
N PRO A 137 -1.11 15.05 6.03
CA PRO A 137 -1.22 16.14 6.96
C PRO A 137 -0.34 15.88 8.18
N SER A 138 0.40 16.89 8.63
CA SER A 138 1.38 16.73 9.71
C SER A 138 0.72 16.38 11.06
N ASP A 139 -0.49 16.86 11.29
CA ASP A 139 -1.32 16.47 12.44
C ASP A 139 -1.75 15.00 12.39
N GLU A 140 -2.04 14.47 11.22
CA GLU A 140 -2.37 13.05 11.02
C GLU A 140 -1.17 12.14 11.26
N VAL A 141 0.05 12.58 10.89
CA VAL A 141 1.29 11.85 11.23
C VAL A 141 1.44 11.73 12.74
N LEU A 142 1.22 12.83 13.49
CA LEU A 142 1.30 12.83 14.95
C LEU A 142 0.22 11.95 15.58
N ALA A 143 -1.00 11.98 15.04
CA ALA A 143 -2.09 11.14 15.52
C ALA A 143 -1.78 9.64 15.32
N LEU A 144 -1.26 9.26 14.15
CA LEU A 144 -0.83 7.89 13.86
C LEU A 144 0.31 7.42 14.77
N GLN A 145 1.30 8.27 15.02
CA GLN A 145 2.38 7.95 15.95
C GLN A 145 1.85 7.71 17.37
N THR A 146 0.93 8.56 17.84
CA THR A 146 0.29 8.41 19.15
C THR A 146 -0.49 7.10 19.23
N GLN A 147 -1.32 6.81 18.24
CA GLN A 147 -2.10 5.57 18.17
C GLN A 147 -1.21 4.32 18.20
N LEU A 148 -0.08 4.34 17.47
CA LEU A 148 0.87 3.24 17.45
C LEU A 148 1.50 3.04 18.83
N LEU A 149 1.93 4.11 19.49
CA LEU A 149 2.50 4.05 20.85
C LEU A 149 1.48 3.52 21.86
N GLU A 150 0.23 3.99 21.83
CA GLU A 150 -0.86 3.49 22.67
C GLU A 150 -1.13 1.99 22.43
N SER A 151 -0.92 1.52 21.21
CA SER A 151 -1.03 0.11 20.83
C SER A 151 0.21 -0.72 21.18
N GLY A 152 1.22 -0.14 21.83
CA GLY A 152 2.46 -0.84 22.21
C GLY A 152 3.47 -0.99 21.06
N ILE A 153 3.32 -0.24 19.96
CA ILE A 153 4.22 -0.26 18.80
C ILE A 153 5.00 1.04 18.76
N TYR A 154 6.34 0.95 18.77
CA TYR A 154 7.22 2.09 18.51
C TYR A 154 7.65 2.07 17.03
N PRO A 155 7.21 3.02 16.20
CA PRO A 155 7.59 3.07 14.80
C PRO A 155 9.03 3.60 14.66
N GLU A 156 10.01 2.70 14.48
CA GLU A 156 11.39 3.10 14.14
C GLU A 156 11.44 3.75 12.74
N ARG A 157 10.55 3.30 11.86
CA ARG A 157 10.27 3.86 10.54
C ARG A 157 8.77 3.84 10.31
N LEU A 158 8.21 4.97 9.91
CA LEU A 158 6.80 5.11 9.53
C LEU A 158 6.73 5.58 8.08
N GLU A 159 6.06 4.81 7.24
CA GLU A 159 5.92 5.15 5.82
C GLU A 159 4.51 4.87 5.29
N LEU A 160 4.19 5.48 4.16
CA LEU A 160 2.99 5.13 3.42
C LEU A 160 3.17 3.74 2.80
N GLY A 161 2.40 2.77 3.27
CA GLY A 161 2.45 1.40 2.77
C GLY A 161 2.18 1.27 1.27
N SER A 162 1.39 2.21 0.71
CA SER A 162 1.20 2.33 -0.73
C SER A 162 2.51 2.49 -1.51
N VAL A 163 3.48 3.22 -0.96
CA VAL A 163 4.77 3.45 -1.65
C VAL A 163 5.54 2.14 -1.76
N SER A 164 5.68 1.41 -0.65
CA SER A 164 6.34 0.11 -0.66
C SER A 164 5.59 -0.90 -1.52
N THR A 165 4.25 -0.94 -1.45
CA THR A 165 3.42 -1.83 -2.27
C THR A 165 3.60 -1.57 -3.75
N LEU A 166 3.54 -0.30 -4.19
CA LEU A 166 3.74 0.08 -5.58
C LEU A 166 5.16 -0.26 -6.06
N GLY A 167 6.18 0.01 -5.24
CA GLY A 167 7.56 -0.38 -5.52
C GLY A 167 7.68 -1.89 -5.72
N GLY A 168 7.09 -2.69 -4.84
CA GLY A 168 7.05 -4.14 -4.97
C GLY A 168 6.33 -4.62 -6.25
N VAL A 169 5.21 -3.99 -6.62
CA VAL A 169 4.49 -4.31 -7.88
C VAL A 169 5.36 -4.00 -9.10
N VAL A 170 5.97 -2.81 -9.15
CA VAL A 170 6.89 -2.42 -10.24
C VAL A 170 8.00 -3.44 -10.41
N GLU A 171 8.64 -3.83 -9.31
CA GLU A 171 9.72 -4.81 -9.32
C GLU A 171 9.26 -6.21 -9.74
N CYS A 172 8.09 -6.66 -9.29
CA CYS A 172 7.50 -7.94 -9.72
C CYS A 172 7.20 -7.93 -11.21
N LEU A 173 6.61 -6.83 -11.73
CA LEU A 173 6.35 -6.68 -13.17
C LEU A 173 7.65 -6.68 -13.98
N ALA A 174 8.69 -6.00 -13.49
CA ALA A 174 10.01 -6.00 -14.12
C ALA A 174 10.65 -7.38 -14.11
N HIS A 175 10.59 -8.10 -12.99
CA HIS A 175 11.10 -9.46 -12.85
C HIS A 175 10.39 -10.43 -13.81
N ALA A 176 9.05 -10.30 -13.92
CA ALA A 176 8.24 -11.07 -14.86
C ALA A 176 8.38 -10.60 -16.32
N LYS A 177 9.11 -9.53 -16.59
CA LYS A 177 9.22 -8.87 -17.92
C LYS A 177 7.84 -8.54 -18.51
N ALA A 178 6.92 -8.14 -17.65
CA ALA A 178 5.55 -7.80 -18.03
C ALA A 178 5.55 -6.55 -18.91
N LYS A 179 4.78 -6.60 -20.02
CA LYS A 179 4.66 -5.49 -20.98
C LYS A 179 3.33 -4.75 -20.85
N THR A 180 2.36 -5.38 -20.20
CA THR A 180 0.99 -4.87 -20.11
C THR A 180 0.86 -3.96 -18.91
N PRO A 181 0.38 -2.71 -19.09
CA PRO A 181 0.05 -1.83 -17.98
C PRO A 181 -1.00 -2.45 -17.06
N THR A 182 -0.80 -2.34 -15.77
CA THR A 182 -1.64 -2.91 -14.72
C THR A 182 -2.30 -1.80 -13.92
N LEU A 183 -3.62 -1.88 -13.76
CA LEU A 183 -4.38 -1.05 -12.84
C LEU A 183 -4.23 -1.65 -11.42
N VAL A 184 -3.58 -0.93 -10.53
CA VAL A 184 -3.46 -1.29 -9.11
C VAL A 184 -4.48 -0.51 -8.31
N LEU A 185 -5.26 -1.20 -7.48
CA LEU A 185 -6.32 -0.62 -6.67
C LEU A 185 -6.08 -0.88 -5.19
N GLU A 186 -6.15 0.17 -4.41
CA GLU A 186 -6.23 0.14 -2.94
C GLU A 186 -7.62 0.64 -2.56
N ILE A 187 -8.51 -0.28 -2.23
CA ILE A 187 -9.93 0.00 -1.96
C ILE A 187 -10.14 0.03 -0.45
N GLY A 188 -10.23 1.24 0.08
CA GLY A 188 -10.52 1.46 1.50
C GLY A 188 -12.01 1.65 1.79
N ALA A 189 -12.34 1.96 3.02
CA ALA A 189 -13.71 2.19 3.47
C ALA A 189 -14.33 3.42 2.77
N GLU A 190 -13.66 4.56 2.80
CA GLU A 190 -14.19 5.84 2.30
C GLU A 190 -13.76 6.16 0.87
N SER A 191 -12.57 5.71 0.46
CA SER A 191 -11.97 6.08 -0.82
C SER A 191 -11.19 4.92 -1.45
N THR A 192 -10.99 5.03 -2.76
CA THR A 192 -10.13 4.13 -3.54
C THR A 192 -8.96 4.92 -4.11
N HIS A 193 -7.76 4.41 -4.00
CA HIS A 193 -6.61 4.92 -4.74
C HIS A 193 -6.35 4.01 -5.93
N SER A 194 -6.32 4.60 -7.11
CA SER A 194 -6.05 3.88 -8.37
C SER A 194 -4.71 4.33 -8.93
N PHE A 195 -3.93 3.35 -9.39
CA PHE A 195 -2.63 3.57 -10.01
C PHE A 195 -2.56 2.77 -11.31
N ILE A 196 -1.93 3.32 -12.33
CA ILE A 196 -1.52 2.55 -13.50
C ILE A 196 -0.02 2.37 -13.39
N VAL A 197 0.41 1.12 -13.38
CA VAL A 197 1.78 0.71 -13.09
C VAL A 197 2.29 -0.17 -14.22
N THR A 198 3.54 0.06 -14.61
CA THR A 198 4.29 -0.76 -15.55
C THR A 198 5.60 -1.25 -14.91
N ALA A 199 6.35 -2.07 -15.61
CA ALA A 199 7.72 -2.41 -15.21
C ALA A 199 8.65 -1.18 -15.18
N GLY A 200 8.26 -0.06 -15.78
CA GLY A 200 9.00 1.21 -15.81
C GLY A 200 8.64 2.16 -14.68
N GLY A 201 7.66 1.82 -13.82
CA GLY A 201 7.27 2.65 -12.69
C GLY A 201 5.77 2.95 -12.59
N VAL A 202 5.44 3.97 -11.82
CA VAL A 202 4.07 4.47 -11.65
C VAL A 202 3.77 5.50 -12.75
N GLU A 203 2.86 5.14 -13.66
CA GLU A 203 2.49 5.95 -14.83
C GLU A 203 1.35 6.92 -14.55
N ALA A 204 0.41 6.53 -13.69
CA ALA A 204 -0.70 7.39 -13.28
C ALA A 204 -1.09 7.10 -11.82
N SER A 205 -1.66 8.12 -11.17
CA SER A 205 -2.21 8.00 -9.81
C SER A 205 -3.45 8.86 -9.67
N ARG A 206 -4.51 8.32 -9.09
CA ARG A 206 -5.75 9.06 -8.84
C ARG A 206 -6.45 8.58 -7.58
N PRO A 207 -6.72 9.45 -6.60
CA PRO A 207 -7.67 9.17 -5.53
C PRO A 207 -9.09 9.32 -6.07
N ILE A 208 -9.94 8.39 -5.71
CA ILE A 208 -11.35 8.33 -6.07
C ILE A 208 -12.15 8.37 -4.76
N PRO A 209 -13.02 9.38 -4.55
CA PRO A 209 -13.81 9.49 -3.32
C PRO A 209 -15.00 8.51 -3.33
N GLN A 210 -14.73 7.26 -3.60
CA GLN A 210 -15.66 6.14 -3.60
C GLN A 210 -14.92 4.94 -3.00
N GLY A 211 -15.33 4.52 -1.81
CA GLY A 211 -14.83 3.34 -1.13
C GLY A 211 -15.95 2.32 -0.91
N LEU A 212 -15.68 1.34 -0.07
CA LEU A 212 -16.61 0.26 0.24
C LEU A 212 -17.89 0.77 0.92
N ASP A 213 -17.79 1.80 1.76
CA ASP A 213 -18.92 2.36 2.48
C ASP A 213 -19.98 2.95 1.55
N ALA A 214 -19.58 3.44 0.36
CA ALA A 214 -20.52 3.92 -0.64
C ALA A 214 -21.42 2.82 -1.24
N MET A 215 -21.05 1.54 -1.04
CA MET A 215 -21.82 0.38 -1.50
C MET A 215 -22.88 -0.04 -0.48
N VAL A 216 -22.67 0.24 0.80
CA VAL A 216 -23.56 -0.19 1.90
C VAL A 216 -25.01 0.30 1.76
N PRO A 217 -25.28 1.59 1.43
CA PRO A 217 -26.67 2.06 1.21
C PRO A 217 -27.32 1.38 0.01
N ILE A 218 -26.55 0.97 -0.99
CA ILE A 218 -27.07 0.24 -2.15
C ILE A 218 -27.53 -1.15 -1.69
N VAL A 219 -26.70 -1.85 -0.91
CA VAL A 219 -27.05 -3.15 -0.32
C VAL A 219 -28.31 -3.03 0.53
N GLN A 220 -28.40 -2.00 1.39
CA GLN A 220 -29.58 -1.78 2.21
C GLN A 220 -30.85 -1.69 1.37
N LYS A 221 -30.81 -0.85 0.33
CA LYS A 221 -31.96 -0.62 -0.55
C LYS A 221 -32.36 -1.85 -1.34
N GLU A 222 -31.40 -2.50 -2.00
CA GLU A 222 -31.68 -3.63 -2.88
C GLU A 222 -32.16 -4.88 -2.15
N LEU A 223 -31.70 -5.07 -0.90
CA LEU A 223 -32.11 -6.21 -0.07
C LEU A 223 -33.24 -5.87 0.91
N GLY A 224 -33.74 -4.63 0.91
CA GLY A 224 -34.83 -4.21 1.80
C GLY A 224 -34.47 -4.30 3.29
N LEU A 225 -33.19 -4.05 3.64
CA LEU A 225 -32.74 -4.17 5.02
C LEU A 225 -33.22 -2.98 5.86
N LYS A 226 -33.51 -3.25 7.13
CA LYS A 226 -34.09 -2.30 8.07
C LYS A 226 -33.28 -1.00 8.23
N ASP A 227 -31.97 -1.15 8.32
CA ASP A 227 -31.05 -0.04 8.57
C ASP A 227 -29.68 -0.28 7.93
N GLU A 228 -28.88 0.78 7.86
CA GLU A 228 -27.54 0.74 7.28
C GLU A 228 -26.58 -0.15 8.08
N GLU A 229 -26.76 -0.25 9.40
CA GLU A 229 -25.92 -1.10 10.25
C GLU A 229 -26.09 -2.58 9.88
N SER A 230 -27.34 -3.02 9.66
CA SER A 230 -27.64 -4.38 9.18
C SER A 230 -27.04 -4.64 7.82
N ALA A 231 -27.10 -3.65 6.91
CA ALA A 231 -26.50 -3.73 5.59
C ALA A 231 -24.95 -3.82 5.68
N ARG A 232 -24.33 -3.00 6.52
CA ARG A 232 -22.88 -3.03 6.78
C ARG A 232 -22.43 -4.37 7.34
N LYS A 233 -23.13 -4.89 8.35
CA LYS A 233 -22.85 -6.23 8.91
C LYS A 233 -22.94 -7.31 7.84
N LEU A 234 -23.97 -7.28 7.00
CA LEU A 234 -24.13 -8.25 5.92
C LEU A 234 -23.03 -8.10 4.86
N PHE A 235 -22.73 -6.86 4.45
CA PHE A 235 -21.73 -6.56 3.42
C PHE A 235 -20.33 -7.06 3.78
N TYR A 236 -19.92 -6.88 5.04
CA TYR A 236 -18.64 -7.33 5.56
C TYR A 236 -18.66 -8.76 6.13
N SER A 237 -19.82 -9.44 6.10
CA SER A 237 -19.92 -10.85 6.46
C SER A 237 -19.54 -11.74 5.27
N ASN A 238 -19.40 -13.04 5.53
CA ASN A 238 -19.24 -14.04 4.46
C ASN A 238 -20.53 -14.87 4.30
N THR A 239 -21.70 -14.29 4.61
CA THR A 239 -22.98 -15.01 4.66
C THR A 239 -23.87 -14.75 3.46
N PHE A 240 -23.53 -13.77 2.61
CA PHE A 240 -24.30 -13.42 1.42
C PHE A 240 -23.36 -13.34 0.20
N ASP A 241 -23.80 -13.91 -0.93
CA ASP A 241 -23.09 -13.85 -2.19
C ASP A 241 -23.47 -12.58 -2.97
N PHE A 242 -22.55 -11.62 -3.03
CA PHE A 242 -22.72 -10.36 -3.76
C PHE A 242 -22.35 -10.44 -5.25
N THR A 243 -21.94 -11.60 -5.77
CA THR A 243 -21.47 -11.74 -7.17
C THR A 243 -22.48 -11.19 -8.16
N GLY A 244 -23.76 -11.54 -8.00
CA GLY A 244 -24.83 -11.06 -8.88
C GLY A 244 -25.13 -9.57 -8.77
N MET A 245 -24.82 -8.94 -7.63
CA MET A 245 -24.99 -7.50 -7.38
C MET A 245 -23.72 -6.70 -7.71
N GLY A 246 -22.60 -7.34 -7.94
CA GLY A 246 -21.31 -6.70 -8.16
C GLY A 246 -21.34 -5.50 -9.10
N PRO A 247 -21.82 -5.64 -10.34
CA PRO A 247 -21.88 -4.53 -11.30
C PRO A 247 -22.70 -3.31 -10.83
N LEU A 248 -23.76 -3.54 -10.03
CA LEU A 248 -24.57 -2.47 -9.46
C LEU A 248 -23.82 -1.74 -8.36
N LEU A 249 -23.18 -2.49 -7.45
CA LEU A 249 -22.46 -1.95 -6.30
C LEU A 249 -21.26 -1.11 -6.72
N ILE A 250 -20.51 -1.54 -7.74
CA ILE A 250 -19.32 -0.83 -8.21
C ILE A 250 -19.60 0.28 -9.23
N LYS A 251 -20.86 0.51 -9.67
CA LYS A 251 -21.19 1.36 -10.79
C LYS A 251 -20.53 2.74 -10.76
N LYS A 252 -20.51 3.41 -9.60
CA LYS A 252 -19.88 4.73 -9.45
C LYS A 252 -18.36 4.64 -9.53
N LEU A 253 -17.76 3.67 -8.81
CA LEU A 253 -16.33 3.40 -8.85
C LEU A 253 -15.89 3.07 -10.28
N LEU A 254 -16.62 2.20 -10.97
CA LEU A 254 -16.34 1.78 -12.33
C LEU A 254 -16.24 2.96 -13.30
N LYS A 255 -17.17 3.93 -13.21
CA LYS A 255 -17.15 5.14 -14.04
C LYS A 255 -15.85 5.94 -13.85
N GLU A 256 -15.39 6.09 -12.61
CA GLU A 256 -14.15 6.80 -12.30
C GLU A 256 -12.91 6.04 -12.80
N LEU A 257 -12.91 4.70 -12.67
CA LEU A 257 -11.84 3.85 -13.19
C LEU A 257 -11.77 3.91 -14.71
N GLN A 258 -12.89 3.79 -15.41
CA GLN A 258 -12.96 3.91 -16.87
C GLN A 258 -12.45 5.27 -17.36
N SER A 259 -12.80 6.36 -16.66
CA SER A 259 -12.28 7.70 -16.96
C SER A 259 -10.75 7.77 -16.81
N SER A 260 -10.20 7.16 -15.76
CA SER A 260 -8.75 7.14 -15.51
C SER A 260 -8.00 6.31 -16.56
N ILE A 261 -8.53 5.13 -16.89
CA ILE A 261 -7.97 4.25 -17.91
C ILE A 261 -8.01 4.94 -19.28
N GLY A 262 -9.17 5.47 -19.69
CA GLY A 262 -9.32 6.13 -20.98
C GLY A 262 -8.38 7.33 -21.14
N PHE A 263 -8.19 8.11 -20.08
CA PHE A 263 -7.24 9.22 -20.11
C PHE A 263 -5.79 8.73 -20.33
N TYR A 264 -5.38 7.69 -19.60
CA TYR A 264 -4.07 7.08 -19.78
C TYR A 264 -3.86 6.52 -21.19
N GLU A 265 -4.83 5.76 -21.70
CA GLU A 265 -4.77 5.14 -23.04
C GLU A 265 -4.66 6.16 -24.16
N VAL A 266 -5.43 7.27 -24.05
CA VAL A 266 -5.35 8.37 -25.01
C VAL A 266 -3.99 9.06 -25.00
N GLN A 267 -3.41 9.25 -23.80
CA GLN A 267 -2.12 9.92 -23.66
C GLN A 267 -0.94 9.06 -24.11
N THR A 268 -0.98 7.76 -23.87
CA THR A 268 0.18 6.87 -24.04
C THR A 268 0.06 5.96 -25.26
N GLY A 269 -1.15 5.76 -25.79
CA GLY A 269 -1.44 4.75 -26.80
C GLY A 269 -1.35 3.31 -26.29
N GLN A 270 -1.22 3.11 -24.98
CA GLN A 270 -1.10 1.78 -24.36
C GLN A 270 -2.39 1.43 -23.63
N SER A 271 -2.89 0.21 -23.84
CA SER A 271 -4.09 -0.26 -23.16
C SER A 271 -3.78 -0.93 -21.82
N VAL A 272 -4.59 -0.63 -20.82
CA VAL A 272 -4.59 -1.33 -19.53
C VAL A 272 -5.23 -2.70 -19.73
N GLY A 273 -4.48 -3.76 -19.49
CA GLY A 273 -4.97 -5.13 -19.73
C GLY A 273 -5.18 -5.95 -18.45
N GLN A 274 -4.73 -5.45 -17.31
CA GLN A 274 -4.76 -6.19 -16.06
C GLN A 274 -5.18 -5.29 -14.89
N VAL A 275 -5.81 -5.88 -13.87
CA VAL A 275 -6.12 -5.24 -12.60
C VAL A 275 -5.58 -6.06 -11.43
N LEU A 276 -5.12 -5.38 -10.40
CA LEU A 276 -4.66 -5.94 -9.14
C LEU A 276 -5.28 -5.16 -7.99
N SER A 277 -6.15 -5.79 -7.20
CA SER A 277 -6.63 -5.22 -5.94
C SER A 277 -5.73 -5.70 -4.81
N THR A 278 -5.05 -4.77 -4.15
CA THR A 278 -4.23 -5.06 -2.96
C THR A 278 -5.06 -4.92 -1.69
N GLN A 279 -4.68 -5.62 -0.61
CA GLN A 279 -5.27 -5.50 0.73
C GLN A 279 -6.75 -5.94 0.87
N LEU A 280 -7.41 -6.32 -0.22
CA LEU A 280 -8.83 -6.65 -0.18
C LEU A 280 -9.08 -7.89 0.69
N SER A 281 -10.02 -7.80 1.62
CA SER A 281 -10.43 -8.93 2.44
C SER A 281 -10.93 -10.09 1.58
N PRO A 282 -10.61 -11.36 1.90
CA PRO A 282 -11.15 -12.52 1.19
C PRO A 282 -12.68 -12.55 1.14
N LYS A 283 -13.34 -11.93 2.11
CA LYS A 283 -14.80 -11.79 2.13
C LYS A 283 -15.34 -10.92 0.99
N LEU A 284 -14.48 -10.09 0.41
CA LEU A 284 -14.79 -9.18 -0.69
C LEU A 284 -14.16 -9.62 -2.02
N ALA A 285 -13.73 -10.87 -2.14
CA ALA A 285 -13.10 -11.40 -3.35
C ALA A 285 -13.99 -11.27 -4.62
N TRP A 286 -15.33 -11.26 -4.46
CA TRP A 286 -16.28 -10.99 -5.52
C TRP A 286 -16.06 -9.61 -6.19
N LEU A 287 -15.51 -8.65 -5.46
CA LEU A 287 -15.29 -7.27 -5.93
C LEU A 287 -14.22 -7.23 -7.03
N ASP A 288 -13.13 -7.99 -6.87
CA ASP A 288 -12.08 -8.09 -7.89
C ASP A 288 -12.64 -8.67 -9.20
N ALA A 289 -13.45 -9.73 -9.10
CA ALA A 289 -14.13 -10.33 -10.27
C ALA A 289 -15.14 -9.35 -10.92
N ALA A 290 -15.89 -8.59 -10.12
CA ALA A 290 -16.83 -7.60 -10.62
C ALA A 290 -16.12 -6.46 -11.35
N ILE A 291 -15.01 -5.95 -10.82
CA ILE A 291 -14.21 -4.88 -11.41
C ILE A 291 -13.56 -5.38 -12.71
N SER A 292 -12.83 -6.49 -12.66
CA SER A 292 -12.13 -7.04 -13.84
C SER A 292 -13.09 -7.36 -14.97
N GLY A 293 -14.21 -8.02 -14.67
CA GLY A 293 -15.24 -8.34 -15.65
C GLY A 293 -15.91 -7.12 -16.26
N SER A 294 -16.21 -6.09 -15.44
CA SER A 294 -16.84 -4.86 -15.90
C SER A 294 -15.91 -3.94 -16.70
N LEU A 295 -14.60 -3.99 -16.43
CA LEU A 295 -13.58 -3.27 -17.20
C LEU A 295 -13.15 -4.04 -18.46
N GLY A 296 -13.46 -5.34 -18.57
CA GLY A 296 -12.98 -6.19 -19.66
C GLY A 296 -11.49 -6.48 -19.60
N VAL A 297 -10.89 -6.46 -18.40
CA VAL A 297 -9.47 -6.74 -18.16
C VAL A 297 -9.32 -8.02 -17.34
N SER A 298 -8.14 -8.61 -17.33
CA SER A 298 -7.87 -9.79 -16.50
C SER A 298 -7.37 -9.41 -15.10
N SER A 299 -7.72 -10.18 -14.08
CA SER A 299 -7.04 -10.05 -12.79
C SER A 299 -5.58 -10.49 -12.92
N LEU A 300 -4.67 -9.65 -12.45
CA LEU A 300 -3.24 -9.97 -12.45
C LEU A 300 -2.98 -11.15 -11.51
N LYS A 301 -2.48 -12.22 -12.09
CA LYS A 301 -1.95 -13.36 -11.34
C LYS A 301 -0.43 -13.28 -11.41
N PHE A 302 0.21 -12.98 -10.30
CA PHE A 302 1.64 -13.00 -10.25
C PHE A 302 2.14 -13.83 -9.06
N ASP A 303 3.30 -14.44 -9.26
CA ASP A 303 4.00 -15.15 -8.21
C ASP A 303 5.07 -14.23 -7.61
N PRO A 304 4.92 -13.76 -6.37
CA PRO A 304 5.91 -12.91 -5.74
C PRO A 304 7.17 -13.67 -5.27
N VAL A 305 7.14 -15.01 -5.24
CA VAL A 305 8.24 -15.82 -4.68
C VAL A 305 9.58 -15.57 -5.38
N PRO A 306 9.69 -15.54 -6.74
CA PRO A 306 10.96 -15.24 -7.39
C PRO A 306 11.50 -13.83 -7.06
N TRP A 307 10.59 -12.85 -6.95
CA TRP A 307 10.96 -11.50 -6.53
C TRP A 307 11.44 -11.46 -5.07
N LEU A 308 10.72 -12.11 -4.14
CA LEU A 308 11.14 -12.21 -2.74
C LEU A 308 12.53 -12.84 -2.60
N GLN A 309 12.81 -13.89 -3.38
CA GLN A 309 14.13 -14.53 -3.42
C GLN A 309 15.20 -13.55 -3.90
N SER A 310 14.91 -12.75 -4.94
CA SER A 310 15.84 -11.72 -5.45
C SER A 310 16.12 -10.65 -4.39
N ARG A 311 15.16 -10.38 -3.49
CA ARG A 311 15.29 -9.48 -2.34
C ARG A 311 15.83 -10.16 -1.09
N GLN A 312 16.28 -11.42 -1.22
CA GLN A 312 16.81 -12.22 -0.12
C GLN A 312 15.82 -12.37 1.06
N ILE A 313 14.53 -12.48 0.73
CA ILE A 313 13.45 -12.75 1.69
C ILE A 313 13.02 -14.20 1.52
N THR A 314 13.17 -14.98 2.58
CA THR A 314 12.79 -16.41 2.60
C THR A 314 11.67 -16.64 3.60
N LEU A 315 10.59 -17.28 3.13
CA LEU A 315 9.51 -17.78 3.97
C LEU A 315 9.68 -19.29 4.14
N PRO A 316 9.63 -19.82 5.36
CA PRO A 316 9.61 -21.27 5.57
C PRO A 316 8.28 -21.87 5.06
N ASP A 317 8.26 -23.18 4.82
CA ASP A 317 7.10 -23.91 4.26
C ASP A 317 5.80 -23.64 5.04
N ALA A 318 5.87 -23.48 6.35
CA ALA A 318 4.73 -23.18 7.19
C ALA A 318 4.06 -21.81 6.86
N LEU A 319 4.82 -20.88 6.29
CA LEU A 319 4.39 -19.54 5.92
C LEU A 319 4.29 -19.34 4.39
N ALA A 320 4.57 -20.37 3.59
CA ALA A 320 4.60 -20.27 2.12
C ALA A 320 3.26 -19.79 1.52
N LYS A 321 2.14 -20.13 2.15
CA LYS A 321 0.81 -19.66 1.73
C LYS A 321 0.66 -18.13 1.84
N ASN A 322 1.31 -17.52 2.84
CA ASN A 322 1.27 -16.07 3.02
C ASN A 322 1.98 -15.33 1.89
N ALA A 323 3.01 -15.92 1.27
CA ALA A 323 3.70 -15.34 0.14
C ALA A 323 2.80 -15.22 -1.10
N GLN A 324 1.82 -16.11 -1.27
CA GLN A 324 0.89 -16.13 -2.40
C GLN A 324 -0.42 -15.37 -2.11
N ASP A 325 -0.66 -15.00 -0.86
CA ASP A 325 -1.82 -14.19 -0.48
C ASP A 325 -1.50 -12.72 -0.67
N ILE A 326 -2.14 -12.09 -1.65
CA ILE A 326 -1.91 -10.69 -2.02
C ILE A 326 -2.06 -9.71 -0.86
N ARG A 327 -2.80 -10.04 0.16
CA ARG A 327 -2.98 -9.20 1.36
C ARG A 327 -1.66 -8.98 2.11
N TRP A 328 -0.77 -9.97 2.10
CA TRP A 328 0.55 -9.88 2.74
C TRP A 328 1.59 -9.17 1.88
N PHE A 329 1.24 -8.87 0.64
CA PHE A 329 2.20 -8.30 -0.31
C PHE A 329 2.72 -6.94 0.12
N GLY A 330 1.88 -6.09 0.73
CA GLY A 330 2.29 -4.79 1.26
C GLY A 330 3.36 -4.94 2.35
N LEU A 331 3.13 -5.83 3.34
CA LEU A 331 4.08 -6.10 4.41
C LEU A 331 5.40 -6.69 3.88
N LEU A 332 5.34 -7.60 2.90
CA LEU A 332 6.52 -8.18 2.26
C LEU A 332 7.28 -7.13 1.44
N SER A 333 6.57 -6.21 0.81
CA SER A 333 7.16 -5.06 0.10
C SER A 333 7.85 -4.09 1.05
N LEU A 334 7.26 -3.84 2.21
CA LEU A 334 7.88 -3.04 3.28
C LEU A 334 9.21 -3.65 3.75
N MET A 335 9.28 -4.99 3.88
CA MET A 335 10.53 -5.69 4.20
C MET A 335 11.57 -5.50 3.09
N ALA A 336 11.17 -5.65 1.83
CA ALA A 336 12.06 -5.53 0.69
C ALA A 336 12.69 -4.12 0.59
N GLN A 337 11.89 -3.08 0.81
CA GLN A 337 12.36 -1.68 0.79
C GLN A 337 13.27 -1.35 1.98
N SER A 338 13.01 -1.93 3.15
CA SER A 338 13.87 -1.72 4.33
C SER A 338 15.32 -2.16 4.10
N SER A 339 15.55 -3.18 3.27
CA SER A 339 16.89 -3.63 2.90
C SER A 339 17.65 -2.58 2.10
N SER A 340 16.98 -1.94 1.14
CA SER A 340 17.57 -0.91 0.26
C SER A 340 17.94 0.35 1.05
N ALA A 341 17.08 0.79 1.96
CA ALA A 341 17.31 1.97 2.79
C ALA A 341 18.52 1.81 3.73
N HIS A 342 18.72 0.60 4.29
CA HIS A 342 19.88 0.33 5.14
C HIS A 342 21.20 0.26 4.34
N ALA A 343 21.15 -0.21 3.09
CA ALA A 343 22.31 -0.23 2.22
C ALA A 343 22.76 1.20 1.87
N ALA A 344 21.83 2.07 1.48
CA ALA A 344 22.11 3.49 1.18
C ALA A 344 22.69 4.23 2.40
N ALA A 345 22.10 4.08 3.59
CA ALA A 345 22.59 4.71 4.82
C ALA A 345 23.97 4.19 5.30
N ALA A 346 24.36 2.99 4.86
CA ALA A 346 25.70 2.44 5.14
C ALA A 346 26.77 2.96 4.17
N GLU A 347 26.39 3.33 2.95
CA GLU A 347 27.27 3.95 1.96
C GLU A 347 27.56 5.43 2.27
N GLU A 348 26.58 6.17 2.77
CA GLU A 348 26.76 7.57 3.21
C GLU A 348 27.67 7.74 4.43
N LYS A 349 27.90 6.66 5.20
CA LYS A 349 28.76 6.67 6.39
C LYS A 349 30.21 6.22 6.10
N LYS A 350 30.53 5.88 4.86
CA LYS A 350 31.89 5.55 4.40
C LYS A 350 32.49 6.70 3.62
#